data_cd8955c8fa368182b43f9c81ac64752e
#
_entry.id   cd8955c8fa368182b43f9c81ac64752e
#
_cell.length_a   1.000
_cell.length_b   1.000
_cell.length_c   1.000
_cell.angle_alpha   90.00
_cell.angle_beta   90.00
_cell.angle_gamma   90.00
#
_symmetry.space_group_name_H-M   'P 1'
#
loop_
_entity.id
_entity.type
_entity.pdbx_description
1 polymer ?
#
loop_
_entity_poly.entity_id
_entity_poly.type
_entity_poly.pdbx_seq_one_letter_code
_entity_poly.pdbx_strand_id
1 'polypeptide(L)'
;MFDSGKVGIAAGGQVLSYEEAEVHNATLGESVNVGGSLSITDADRDAANSGSGNYGNVSVTFETNDEAKPSTAFEWTGADGYTLENGVIKNGDRTIAAVETADGKIVLTFKDGATTADVAAVVKQVSFTVQSAAADGSVSVKTTVTDNDKSVEKTIQYEFSANQAPSASGSSAVENEYYNTTGMSSPIFKDVAINVGELNQKVSSMELTASGDFAEGEYWVVDGVRIPLNSSSDGTTKSGYAYQYVVADGKGVLTISFDGGIKTGAAQNVVNSMTYVNENAEAQVSERVFALTKVTDNGGADNGGSDSSIIDDVTATIRVHLSVDPDVSVCLLYTSPSPQDTERSR
;
A
#
# COMPACT_ATOMS: atom_id res chain seq x y z
N MET A 1 -41.06 6.67 21.94
CA MET A 1 -40.01 7.52 21.34
C MET A 1 -38.97 6.52 20.82
N PHE A 2 -39.03 6.17 19.53
CA PHE A 2 -38.06 5.24 18.93
C PHE A 2 -36.78 6.02 18.69
N ASP A 3 -35.67 5.52 19.25
CA ASP A 3 -34.35 6.07 19.06
C ASP A 3 -33.95 5.86 17.58
N SER A 4 -33.68 6.96 16.89
CA SER A 4 -33.54 7.03 15.43
C SER A 4 -32.15 6.55 14.95
N GLY A 5 -31.79 5.32 15.26
CA GLY A 5 -30.49 4.75 14.87
C GLY A 5 -30.35 3.24 15.02
N LYS A 6 -31.30 2.59 15.69
CA LYS A 6 -31.22 1.15 15.95
C LYS A 6 -32.34 0.40 15.26
N VAL A 7 -32.04 -0.34 14.21
CA VAL A 7 -32.98 -1.30 13.60
C VAL A 7 -32.69 -2.66 14.24
N GLY A 8 -33.58 -3.12 15.11
CA GLY A 8 -33.50 -4.42 15.78
C GLY A 8 -34.54 -5.39 15.23
N ILE A 9 -34.18 -6.64 15.03
CA ILE A 9 -35.06 -7.76 14.74
C ILE A 9 -34.97 -8.72 15.90
N ALA A 10 -36.09 -9.13 16.47
CA ALA A 10 -36.15 -10.02 17.61
C ALA A 10 -36.84 -11.35 17.27
N ALA A 11 -36.23 -12.48 17.65
CA ALA A 11 -36.85 -13.79 17.64
C ALA A 11 -36.45 -14.56 18.89
N GLY A 12 -37.44 -14.93 19.72
CA GLY A 12 -37.21 -15.79 20.88
C GLY A 12 -36.28 -15.24 21.96
N GLY A 13 -36.26 -13.93 22.20
CA GLY A 13 -35.38 -13.28 23.18
C GLY A 13 -34.09 -12.71 22.59
N GLN A 14 -33.70 -13.12 21.40
CA GLN A 14 -32.54 -12.63 20.68
C GLN A 14 -32.85 -11.30 19.98
N VAL A 15 -31.95 -10.34 20.06
CA VAL A 15 -32.00 -9.09 19.30
C VAL A 15 -30.69 -8.90 18.57
N LEU A 16 -30.79 -8.73 17.26
CA LEU A 16 -29.69 -8.35 16.37
C LEU A 16 -29.93 -6.91 15.90
N SER A 17 -29.02 -6.02 16.20
CA SER A 17 -29.10 -4.63 15.78
C SER A 17 -27.79 -4.10 15.22
N TYR A 18 -27.89 -3.20 14.24
CA TYR A 18 -26.79 -2.40 13.73
C TYR A 18 -27.06 -0.93 14.05
N GLU A 19 -26.02 -0.19 14.40
CA GLU A 19 -26.10 1.24 14.73
C GLU A 19 -26.04 2.14 13.50
N GLU A 20 -25.70 1.61 12.33
CA GLU A 20 -25.45 2.34 11.10
C GLU A 20 -26.49 2.07 9.99
N ALA A 21 -26.39 2.82 8.90
CA ALA A 21 -27.26 2.73 7.74
C ALA A 21 -27.30 1.32 7.13
N GLU A 22 -28.39 1.02 6.39
CA GLU A 22 -28.56 -0.27 5.71
C GLU A 22 -27.72 -0.41 4.44
N VAL A 23 -27.10 0.69 3.97
CA VAL A 23 -26.24 0.73 2.78
C VAL A 23 -24.93 1.41 3.15
N HIS A 24 -23.81 0.76 2.85
CA HIS A 24 -22.46 1.25 3.09
C HIS A 24 -21.68 1.32 1.78
N ASN A 25 -20.89 2.39 1.62
CA ASN A 25 -19.96 2.49 0.50
C ASN A 25 -18.63 1.80 0.89
N ALA A 26 -18.08 1.04 -0.04
CA ALA A 26 -16.82 0.32 0.11
C ALA A 26 -16.02 0.33 -1.21
N THR A 27 -14.77 -0.05 -1.16
CA THR A 27 -13.89 -0.14 -2.32
C THR A 27 -13.46 -1.59 -2.54
N LEU A 28 -13.40 -2.03 -3.79
CA LEU A 28 -12.91 -3.36 -4.14
C LEU A 28 -11.46 -3.53 -3.68
N GLY A 29 -11.14 -4.71 -3.17
CA GLY A 29 -9.82 -5.02 -2.63
C GLY A 29 -9.55 -4.50 -1.22
N GLU A 30 -10.39 -3.61 -0.67
CA GLU A 30 -10.27 -3.13 0.71
C GLU A 30 -10.96 -4.06 1.71
N SER A 31 -10.40 -4.13 2.92
CA SER A 31 -11.01 -4.83 4.04
C SER A 31 -12.09 -3.95 4.69
N VAL A 32 -13.32 -4.44 4.71
CA VAL A 32 -14.48 -3.77 5.29
C VAL A 32 -14.87 -4.46 6.58
N ASN A 33 -14.94 -3.70 7.67
CA ASN A 33 -15.39 -4.23 8.96
C ASN A 33 -16.92 -4.34 8.97
N VAL A 34 -17.45 -5.56 9.00
CA VAL A 34 -18.89 -5.83 9.01
C VAL A 34 -19.45 -5.99 10.43
N GLY A 35 -18.60 -6.35 11.38
CA GLY A 35 -19.01 -6.57 12.78
C GLY A 35 -18.97 -5.34 13.67
N GLY A 36 -18.33 -4.24 13.23
CA GLY A 36 -18.00 -3.09 14.06
C GLY A 36 -19.19 -2.42 14.73
N SER A 37 -20.28 -2.25 14.01
CA SER A 37 -21.54 -1.67 14.51
C SER A 37 -22.56 -2.69 15.00
N LEU A 38 -22.23 -4.00 14.94
CA LEU A 38 -23.12 -5.08 15.33
C LEU A 38 -23.27 -5.18 16.86
N SER A 39 -24.50 -5.25 17.32
CA SER A 39 -24.87 -5.54 18.69
C SER A 39 -25.77 -6.79 18.73
N ILE A 40 -25.38 -7.76 19.52
CA ILE A 40 -26.11 -9.00 19.78
C ILE A 40 -26.50 -9.01 21.24
N THR A 41 -27.78 -9.16 21.51
CA THR A 41 -28.31 -9.34 22.88
C THR A 41 -29.26 -10.53 22.89
N ASP A 42 -29.22 -11.29 23.98
CA ASP A 42 -30.14 -12.38 24.25
C ASP A 42 -30.45 -12.36 25.75
N ALA A 43 -31.71 -12.09 26.09
CA ALA A 43 -32.11 -11.84 27.50
C ALA A 43 -31.81 -13.05 28.40
N ASP A 44 -31.98 -14.27 27.90
CA ASP A 44 -31.75 -15.48 28.69
C ASP A 44 -30.24 -15.75 28.82
N ARG A 45 -29.50 -15.53 27.76
CA ARG A 45 -28.05 -15.71 27.72
C ARG A 45 -27.33 -14.65 28.53
N ASP A 46 -27.75 -13.38 28.44
CA ASP A 46 -27.17 -12.25 29.15
C ASP A 46 -27.38 -12.35 30.64
N ALA A 47 -28.53 -12.90 31.10
CA ALA A 47 -28.84 -13.11 32.53
C ALA A 47 -28.05 -14.27 33.16
N ALA A 48 -27.45 -15.15 32.35
CA ALA A 48 -26.67 -16.28 32.85
C ALA A 48 -25.41 -15.82 33.61
N ASN A 49 -24.81 -16.68 34.40
CA ASN A 49 -23.59 -16.43 35.18
C ASN A 49 -23.63 -15.13 36.00
N SER A 50 -24.75 -14.88 36.68
CA SER A 50 -24.97 -13.66 37.49
C SER A 50 -24.88 -12.35 36.67
N GLY A 51 -25.34 -12.39 35.42
CA GLY A 51 -25.35 -11.25 34.52
C GLY A 51 -24.09 -11.03 33.72
N SER A 52 -23.11 -11.95 33.76
CA SER A 52 -21.93 -11.91 32.88
C SER A 52 -22.16 -12.54 31.52
N GLY A 53 -23.26 -13.30 31.38
CA GLY A 53 -23.65 -14.01 30.17
C GLY A 53 -23.05 -15.41 30.03
N ASN A 54 -23.69 -16.25 29.22
CA ASN A 54 -23.15 -17.51 28.73
C ASN A 54 -23.73 -17.81 27.34
N TYR A 55 -22.91 -17.64 26.33
CA TYR A 55 -23.25 -17.82 24.93
C TYR A 55 -22.80 -19.19 24.34
N GLY A 56 -22.59 -20.16 25.21
CA GLY A 56 -22.21 -21.53 24.76
C GLY A 56 -23.16 -22.07 23.70
N ASN A 57 -22.60 -22.56 22.57
CA ASN A 57 -23.26 -23.07 21.39
C ASN A 57 -24.08 -22.05 20.56
N VAL A 58 -24.03 -20.76 20.90
CA VAL A 58 -24.53 -19.72 19.99
C VAL A 58 -23.58 -19.58 18.83
N SER A 59 -24.12 -19.51 17.61
CA SER A 59 -23.32 -19.23 16.42
C SER A 59 -23.71 -17.89 15.78
N VAL A 60 -22.68 -17.20 15.26
CA VAL A 60 -22.84 -15.99 14.45
C VAL A 60 -22.22 -16.27 13.09
N THR A 61 -23.04 -16.16 12.06
CA THR A 61 -22.63 -16.37 10.68
C THR A 61 -22.71 -15.06 9.91
N PHE A 62 -21.65 -14.73 9.17
CA PHE A 62 -21.67 -13.71 8.14
C PHE A 62 -21.52 -14.40 6.79
N GLU A 63 -22.40 -14.10 5.84
CA GLU A 63 -22.42 -14.74 4.55
C GLU A 63 -22.83 -13.76 3.47
N THR A 64 -22.10 -13.76 2.36
CA THR A 64 -22.47 -12.94 1.18
C THR A 64 -23.52 -13.67 0.32
N ASN A 65 -24.19 -12.90 -0.57
CA ASN A 65 -25.03 -13.48 -1.61
C ASN A 65 -24.21 -14.39 -2.56
N ASP A 66 -24.90 -15.34 -3.19
CA ASP A 66 -24.26 -16.42 -3.97
C ASP A 66 -23.35 -15.91 -5.10
N GLU A 67 -23.69 -14.79 -5.74
CA GLU A 67 -22.91 -14.21 -6.82
C GLU A 67 -21.56 -13.67 -6.35
N ALA A 68 -21.49 -13.16 -5.12
CA ALA A 68 -20.27 -12.57 -4.56
C ALA A 68 -19.39 -13.59 -3.82
N LYS A 69 -19.90 -14.77 -3.50
CA LYS A 69 -19.16 -15.78 -2.70
C LYS A 69 -17.76 -16.10 -3.23
N PRO A 70 -17.56 -16.35 -4.54
CA PRO A 70 -16.23 -16.74 -5.03
C PRO A 70 -15.17 -15.63 -4.92
N SER A 71 -15.61 -14.38 -4.83
CA SER A 71 -14.72 -13.20 -4.77
C SER A 71 -14.63 -12.57 -3.38
N THR A 72 -15.33 -13.12 -2.38
CA THR A 72 -15.39 -12.57 -1.03
C THR A 72 -14.66 -13.47 -0.04
N ALA A 73 -13.70 -12.90 0.66
CA ALA A 73 -13.01 -13.53 1.78
C ALA A 73 -13.39 -12.84 3.08
N PHE A 74 -13.82 -13.62 4.08
CA PHE A 74 -14.02 -13.15 5.45
C PHE A 74 -12.83 -13.51 6.32
N GLU A 75 -12.51 -12.62 7.26
CA GLU A 75 -11.46 -12.83 8.26
C GLU A 75 -11.88 -12.27 9.62
N TRP A 76 -11.27 -12.79 10.67
CA TRP A 76 -11.30 -12.19 11.99
C TRP A 76 -9.98 -11.45 12.22
N THR A 77 -10.05 -10.13 12.39
CA THR A 77 -8.88 -9.24 12.38
C THR A 77 -8.18 -9.09 13.75
N GLY A 78 -8.72 -9.72 14.80
CA GLY A 78 -8.14 -9.69 16.14
C GLY A 78 -8.80 -8.66 17.06
N ALA A 79 -8.79 -8.93 18.36
CA ALA A 79 -9.24 -8.03 19.44
C ALA A 79 -8.22 -8.02 20.58
N ASP A 80 -8.11 -6.91 21.29
CA ASP A 80 -7.19 -6.78 22.43
C ASP A 80 -7.44 -7.87 23.48
N GLY A 81 -6.40 -8.61 23.82
CA GLY A 81 -6.46 -9.72 24.76
C GLY A 81 -6.97 -11.04 24.18
N TYR A 82 -7.30 -11.10 22.88
CA TYR A 82 -7.73 -12.30 22.20
C TYR A 82 -6.72 -12.73 21.12
N THR A 83 -6.56 -14.03 20.97
CA THR A 83 -5.69 -14.66 19.94
C THR A 83 -6.48 -15.65 19.11
N LEU A 84 -6.15 -15.76 17.82
CA LEU A 84 -6.67 -16.83 16.93
C LEU A 84 -5.58 -17.85 16.67
N GLU A 85 -5.80 -19.07 17.13
CA GLU A 85 -4.87 -20.18 16.96
C GLU A 85 -5.61 -21.43 16.45
N ASN A 86 -5.21 -21.92 15.28
CA ASN A 86 -5.79 -23.13 14.66
C ASN A 86 -7.33 -23.08 14.56
N GLY A 87 -7.91 -21.96 14.15
CA GLY A 87 -9.36 -21.81 14.03
C GLY A 87 -10.08 -21.63 15.38
N VAL A 88 -9.38 -21.28 16.43
CA VAL A 88 -9.96 -21.09 17.77
C VAL A 88 -9.55 -19.73 18.35
N ILE A 89 -10.53 -18.93 18.74
CA ILE A 89 -10.31 -17.66 19.45
C ILE A 89 -10.22 -17.95 20.94
N LYS A 90 -9.16 -17.44 21.56
CA LYS A 90 -8.86 -17.56 22.99
C LYS A 90 -8.70 -16.18 23.64
N ASN A 91 -9.04 -16.12 24.92
CA ASN A 91 -8.70 -14.98 25.80
C ASN A 91 -7.93 -15.54 27.01
N GLY A 92 -6.59 -15.43 26.98
CA GLY A 92 -5.70 -16.18 27.84
C GLY A 92 -5.88 -17.70 27.63
N ASP A 93 -6.11 -18.44 28.71
CA ASP A 93 -6.34 -19.88 28.67
C ASP A 93 -7.78 -20.28 28.30
N ARG A 94 -8.71 -19.32 28.23
CA ARG A 94 -10.11 -19.57 27.92
C ARG A 94 -10.33 -19.69 26.42
N THR A 95 -10.99 -20.76 26.00
CA THR A 95 -11.50 -20.91 24.63
C THR A 95 -12.82 -20.16 24.52
N ILE A 96 -12.91 -19.20 23.62
CA ILE A 96 -14.07 -18.31 23.47
C ILE A 96 -14.95 -18.73 22.31
N ALA A 97 -14.37 -18.94 21.12
CA ALA A 97 -15.12 -19.34 19.93
C ALA A 97 -14.28 -20.23 19.00
N ALA A 98 -14.95 -21.08 18.24
CA ALA A 98 -14.38 -21.68 17.04
C ALA A 98 -14.70 -20.80 15.84
N VAL A 99 -13.75 -20.69 14.89
CA VAL A 99 -13.87 -19.93 13.63
C VAL A 99 -13.77 -20.91 12.46
N GLU A 100 -14.77 -20.90 11.61
CA GLU A 100 -14.79 -21.64 10.35
C GLU A 100 -14.98 -20.64 9.20
N THR A 101 -14.13 -20.71 8.18
CA THR A 101 -14.20 -19.87 6.99
C THR A 101 -14.43 -20.73 5.75
N ALA A 102 -15.24 -20.24 4.84
CA ALA A 102 -15.46 -20.79 3.50
C ALA A 102 -15.64 -19.64 2.52
N ASP A 103 -15.75 -19.95 1.23
CA ASP A 103 -15.99 -18.93 0.20
C ASP A 103 -17.23 -18.09 0.55
N GLY A 104 -17.02 -16.79 0.71
CA GLY A 104 -18.07 -15.83 1.04
C GLY A 104 -18.74 -16.04 2.40
N LYS A 105 -18.10 -16.74 3.36
CA LYS A 105 -18.72 -17.06 4.64
C LYS A 105 -17.70 -17.19 5.76
N ILE A 106 -18.07 -16.69 6.96
CA ILE A 106 -17.40 -16.97 8.23
C ILE A 106 -18.44 -17.37 9.29
N VAL A 107 -18.12 -18.37 10.09
CA VAL A 107 -18.95 -18.81 11.22
C VAL A 107 -18.15 -18.74 12.51
N LEU A 108 -18.69 -18.05 13.49
CA LEU A 108 -18.17 -17.99 14.85
C LEU A 108 -19.08 -18.84 15.75
N THR A 109 -18.60 -19.94 16.32
CA THR A 109 -19.35 -20.77 17.26
C THR A 109 -18.78 -20.60 18.67
N PHE A 110 -19.53 -19.92 19.53
CA PHE A 110 -19.11 -19.62 20.89
C PHE A 110 -19.08 -20.86 21.77
N LYS A 111 -18.12 -20.92 22.67
CA LYS A 111 -17.94 -22.02 23.60
C LYS A 111 -18.61 -21.73 24.93
N ASP A 112 -18.89 -22.76 25.68
CA ASP A 112 -19.47 -22.65 27.03
C ASP A 112 -18.60 -21.72 27.91
N GLY A 113 -19.24 -20.79 28.60
CA GLY A 113 -18.58 -19.77 29.38
C GLY A 113 -18.13 -18.52 28.61
N ALA A 114 -18.40 -18.41 27.28
CA ALA A 114 -18.24 -17.17 26.55
C ALA A 114 -19.25 -16.12 27.09
N THR A 115 -18.74 -14.99 27.55
CA THR A 115 -19.55 -13.92 28.15
C THR A 115 -20.13 -12.98 27.10
N THR A 116 -21.11 -12.15 27.47
CA THR A 116 -21.63 -11.05 26.61
C THR A 116 -20.50 -10.15 26.11
N ALA A 117 -19.52 -9.86 26.98
CA ALA A 117 -18.35 -9.06 26.60
C ALA A 117 -17.45 -9.77 25.59
N ASP A 118 -17.25 -11.10 25.74
CA ASP A 118 -16.48 -11.89 24.76
C ASP A 118 -17.16 -11.88 23.39
N VAL A 119 -18.48 -12.09 23.35
CA VAL A 119 -19.26 -12.05 22.09
C VAL A 119 -19.10 -10.69 21.41
N ALA A 120 -19.29 -9.60 22.16
CA ALA A 120 -19.16 -8.25 21.61
C ALA A 120 -17.74 -7.96 21.10
N ALA A 121 -16.70 -8.39 21.84
CA ALA A 121 -15.32 -8.19 21.43
C ALA A 121 -14.96 -8.98 20.17
N VAL A 122 -15.40 -10.24 20.07
CA VAL A 122 -15.07 -11.14 18.96
C VAL A 122 -15.83 -10.75 17.69
N VAL A 123 -17.14 -10.52 17.78
CA VAL A 123 -17.97 -10.22 16.61
C VAL A 123 -17.57 -8.91 15.94
N LYS A 124 -17.20 -7.89 16.71
CA LYS A 124 -16.80 -6.56 16.19
C LYS A 124 -15.54 -6.58 15.32
N GLN A 125 -14.79 -7.66 15.34
CA GLN A 125 -13.54 -7.80 14.56
C GLN A 125 -13.69 -8.66 13.30
N VAL A 126 -14.92 -8.92 12.86
CA VAL A 126 -15.15 -9.58 11.59
C VAL A 126 -15.10 -8.56 10.47
N SER A 127 -14.25 -8.83 9.50
CA SER A 127 -14.10 -8.04 8.28
C SER A 127 -14.23 -8.94 7.05
N PHE A 128 -14.49 -8.35 5.92
CA PHE A 128 -14.49 -9.04 4.64
C PHE A 128 -13.83 -8.18 3.57
N THR A 129 -13.29 -8.84 2.55
CA THR A 129 -12.70 -8.21 1.36
C THR A 129 -13.38 -8.79 0.14
N VAL A 130 -13.80 -7.94 -0.79
CA VAL A 130 -14.39 -8.32 -2.06
C VAL A 130 -13.42 -7.98 -3.18
N GLN A 131 -13.06 -8.96 -3.99
CA GLN A 131 -12.17 -8.76 -5.15
C GLN A 131 -12.94 -8.41 -6.42
N SER A 132 -14.19 -8.89 -6.53
CA SER A 132 -15.07 -8.61 -7.65
C SER A 132 -16.52 -8.54 -7.15
N ALA A 133 -17.19 -7.42 -7.35
CA ALA A 133 -18.60 -7.27 -7.01
C ALA A 133 -19.51 -7.76 -8.15
N ALA A 134 -20.81 -7.89 -7.86
CA ALA A 134 -21.84 -8.11 -8.89
C ALA A 134 -21.85 -6.98 -9.92
N ALA A 135 -22.51 -7.20 -11.07
CA ALA A 135 -22.53 -6.23 -12.17
C ALA A 135 -23.14 -4.85 -11.78
N ASP A 136 -23.94 -4.80 -10.72
CA ASP A 136 -24.48 -3.56 -10.15
C ASP A 136 -23.56 -2.90 -9.11
N GLY A 137 -22.39 -3.51 -8.85
CA GLY A 137 -21.44 -3.01 -7.86
C GLY A 137 -21.84 -3.30 -6.41
N SER A 138 -22.86 -4.12 -6.14
CA SER A 138 -23.36 -4.36 -4.79
C SER A 138 -23.03 -5.76 -4.26
N VAL A 139 -22.82 -5.85 -2.95
CA VAL A 139 -22.67 -7.11 -2.21
C VAL A 139 -23.54 -7.05 -0.96
N SER A 140 -24.41 -8.03 -0.79
CA SER A 140 -25.22 -8.16 0.41
C SER A 140 -24.55 -9.10 1.40
N VAL A 141 -24.33 -8.66 2.63
CA VAL A 141 -23.86 -9.49 3.74
C VAL A 141 -25.00 -9.77 4.68
N LYS A 142 -25.38 -11.05 4.78
CA LYS A 142 -26.35 -11.52 5.74
C LYS A 142 -25.66 -11.98 7.01
N THR A 143 -26.03 -11.40 8.13
CA THR A 143 -25.63 -11.86 9.47
C THR A 143 -26.76 -12.68 10.07
N THR A 144 -26.45 -13.88 10.51
CA THR A 144 -27.40 -14.76 11.19
C THR A 144 -26.86 -15.12 12.56
N VAL A 145 -27.65 -14.87 13.60
CA VAL A 145 -27.36 -15.36 14.97
C VAL A 145 -28.29 -16.52 15.26
N THR A 146 -27.73 -17.66 15.62
CA THR A 146 -28.47 -18.89 15.93
C THR A 146 -28.19 -19.35 17.34
N ASP A 147 -29.25 -19.54 18.12
CA ASP A 147 -29.24 -20.19 19.44
C ASP A 147 -30.19 -21.38 19.43
N ASN A 148 -29.64 -22.58 19.47
CA ASN A 148 -30.36 -23.84 19.31
C ASN A 148 -31.17 -23.89 18.00
N ASP A 149 -32.51 -23.92 18.10
CA ASP A 149 -33.44 -23.98 16.97
C ASP A 149 -34.00 -22.61 16.56
N LYS A 150 -33.51 -21.54 17.19
CA LYS A 150 -33.96 -20.16 16.90
C LYS A 150 -32.87 -19.39 16.23
N SER A 151 -33.25 -18.63 15.21
CA SER A 151 -32.31 -17.72 14.53
C SER A 151 -32.96 -16.35 14.26
N VAL A 152 -32.12 -15.35 14.26
CA VAL A 152 -32.44 -14.01 13.82
C VAL A 152 -31.40 -13.61 12.76
N GLU A 153 -31.86 -12.95 11.72
CA GLU A 153 -30.98 -12.53 10.60
C GLU A 153 -31.22 -11.08 10.21
N LYS A 154 -30.16 -10.45 9.75
CA LYS A 154 -30.15 -9.11 9.20
C LYS A 154 -29.23 -9.09 7.98
N THR A 155 -29.65 -8.40 6.93
CA THR A 155 -28.84 -8.18 5.73
C THR A 155 -28.47 -6.71 5.64
N ILE A 156 -27.21 -6.45 5.35
CA ILE A 156 -26.69 -5.13 5.01
C ILE A 156 -26.16 -5.17 3.59
N GLN A 157 -26.41 -4.11 2.85
CA GLN A 157 -25.91 -3.94 1.49
C GLN A 157 -24.68 -3.05 1.48
N TYR A 158 -23.67 -3.45 0.74
CA TYR A 158 -22.46 -2.70 0.48
C TYR A 158 -22.42 -2.36 -1.01
N GLU A 159 -22.19 -1.10 -1.31
CA GLU A 159 -21.99 -0.60 -2.68
C GLU A 159 -20.49 -0.36 -2.87
N PHE A 160 -19.92 -1.04 -3.85
CA PHE A 160 -18.49 -0.98 -4.14
C PHE A 160 -18.24 -0.04 -5.32
N SER A 161 -17.44 0.98 -5.06
CA SER A 161 -16.93 1.84 -6.14
C SER A 161 -15.87 1.08 -6.93
N ALA A 162 -15.88 1.31 -8.26
CA ALA A 162 -14.78 0.85 -9.10
C ALA A 162 -13.46 1.49 -8.62
N ASN A 163 -12.37 0.71 -8.66
CA ASN A 163 -11.04 1.20 -8.32
C ASN A 163 -10.64 2.38 -9.22
N GLN A 164 -10.12 3.45 -8.63
CA GLN A 164 -9.57 4.57 -9.38
C GLN A 164 -8.10 4.31 -9.70
N ALA A 165 -7.70 4.65 -10.92
CA ALA A 165 -6.31 4.52 -11.32
C ALA A 165 -5.40 5.35 -10.39
N PRO A 166 -4.25 4.79 -9.98
CA PRO A 166 -3.26 5.55 -9.23
C PRO A 166 -2.74 6.73 -10.05
N SER A 167 -2.18 7.71 -9.39
CA SER A 167 -1.58 8.87 -10.04
C SER A 167 -0.22 9.18 -9.43
N ALA A 168 0.64 9.83 -10.19
CA ALA A 168 1.87 10.40 -9.68
C ALA A 168 2.04 11.83 -10.22
N SER A 169 2.65 12.67 -9.42
CA SER A 169 3.03 14.02 -9.79
C SER A 169 4.39 14.35 -9.18
N GLY A 170 5.07 15.33 -9.73
CA GLY A 170 6.37 15.78 -9.25
C GLY A 170 6.84 16.95 -10.07
N SER A 171 8.03 17.48 -9.78
CA SER A 171 8.59 18.48 -10.66
C SER A 171 8.93 17.82 -11.99
N SER A 172 8.16 18.10 -13.03
CA SER A 172 8.57 17.80 -14.40
C SER A 172 9.89 18.55 -14.66
N ALA A 173 10.88 17.84 -15.18
CA ALA A 173 12.20 18.38 -15.48
C ALA A 173 13.00 18.85 -14.23
N VAL A 174 13.36 17.93 -13.35
CA VAL A 174 14.52 18.13 -12.48
C VAL A 174 15.76 18.07 -13.37
N GLU A 175 16.31 19.22 -13.70
CA GLU A 175 17.61 19.28 -14.37
C GLU A 175 18.71 19.25 -13.31
N ASN A 176 19.51 18.17 -13.31
CA ASN A 176 20.71 18.08 -12.49
C ASN A 176 21.95 18.12 -13.38
N GLU A 177 22.94 18.89 -12.98
CA GLU A 177 24.24 18.88 -13.61
C GLU A 177 25.15 17.90 -12.84
N TYR A 178 25.78 17.02 -13.55
CA TYR A 178 26.71 16.04 -13.00
C TYR A 178 28.09 16.26 -13.62
N TYR A 179 29.06 16.64 -12.79
CA TYR A 179 30.44 16.70 -13.23
C TYR A 179 31.09 15.32 -13.00
N ASN A 180 31.76 14.84 -14.05
CA ASN A 180 32.40 13.53 -14.11
C ASN A 180 33.55 13.39 -13.09
N THR A 181 33.19 13.37 -11.81
CA THR A 181 34.10 13.01 -10.71
C THR A 181 33.68 11.64 -10.22
N THR A 182 34.56 10.65 -10.36
CA THR A 182 34.28 9.27 -10.01
C THR A 182 33.71 9.12 -8.60
N GLY A 183 32.58 8.45 -8.49
CA GLY A 183 31.94 8.11 -7.22
C GLY A 183 30.97 9.15 -6.62
N MET A 184 30.75 10.30 -7.25
CA MET A 184 29.68 11.20 -6.84
C MET A 184 28.32 10.66 -7.25
N SER A 185 27.29 10.92 -6.44
CA SER A 185 25.91 10.59 -6.76
C SER A 185 25.08 11.86 -6.97
N SER A 186 24.23 11.87 -8.00
CA SER A 186 23.26 12.94 -8.25
C SER A 186 21.85 12.44 -8.01
N PRO A 187 21.01 13.13 -7.23
CA PRO A 187 19.60 12.80 -7.11
C PRO A 187 18.93 12.85 -8.49
N ILE A 188 18.05 11.88 -8.76
CA ILE A 188 17.30 11.84 -10.03
C ILE A 188 15.98 12.58 -9.86
N PHE A 189 15.15 12.12 -8.94
CA PHE A 189 13.83 12.66 -8.71
C PHE A 189 13.78 13.53 -7.45
N LYS A 190 12.85 14.47 -7.44
CA LYS A 190 12.61 15.33 -6.30
C LYS A 190 11.11 15.62 -6.17
N ASP A 191 10.61 15.54 -4.93
CA ASP A 191 9.24 15.89 -4.58
C ASP A 191 8.18 15.11 -5.38
N VAL A 192 8.50 13.87 -5.80
CA VAL A 192 7.51 12.98 -6.42
C VAL A 192 6.49 12.56 -5.38
N ALA A 193 5.21 12.81 -5.69
CA ALA A 193 4.07 12.37 -4.92
C ALA A 193 3.33 11.27 -5.69
N ILE A 194 2.93 10.19 -5.00
CA ILE A 194 2.13 9.09 -5.55
C ILE A 194 0.83 9.03 -4.77
N ASN A 195 -0.28 8.85 -5.47
CA ASN A 195 -1.60 8.68 -4.88
C ASN A 195 -2.27 7.46 -5.50
N VAL A 196 -2.85 6.59 -4.69
CA VAL A 196 -3.60 5.40 -5.13
C VAL A 196 -5.12 5.61 -5.13
N GLY A 197 -5.58 6.82 -4.79
CA GLY A 197 -7.02 7.19 -4.84
C GLY A 197 -7.78 6.80 -3.60
N GLU A 198 -7.67 5.59 -3.12
CA GLU A 198 -8.46 5.05 -2.03
C GLU A 198 -7.65 4.84 -0.74
N LEU A 199 -8.36 4.93 0.40
CA LEU A 199 -7.78 4.64 1.72
C LEU A 199 -7.40 3.15 1.80
N ASN A 200 -6.27 2.86 2.41
CA ASN A 200 -5.72 1.51 2.64
C ASN A 200 -5.20 0.77 1.41
N GLN A 201 -5.40 1.28 0.20
CA GLN A 201 -4.73 0.72 -0.96
C GLN A 201 -3.22 0.95 -0.89
N LYS A 202 -2.50 0.12 -1.63
CA LYS A 202 -1.05 0.08 -1.65
C LYS A 202 -0.54 0.07 -3.08
N VAL A 203 0.64 0.61 -3.28
CA VAL A 203 1.37 0.46 -4.53
C VAL A 203 1.89 -0.98 -4.63
N SER A 204 1.52 -1.70 -5.68
CA SER A 204 1.94 -3.07 -5.97
C SER A 204 3.16 -3.14 -6.88
N SER A 205 3.30 -2.18 -7.81
CA SER A 205 4.50 -2.06 -8.65
C SER A 205 4.67 -0.65 -9.22
N MET A 206 5.89 -0.36 -9.67
CA MET A 206 6.23 0.84 -10.42
C MET A 206 7.10 0.47 -11.62
N GLU A 207 6.91 1.18 -12.73
CA GLU A 207 7.75 1.10 -13.90
C GLU A 207 8.42 2.46 -14.16
N LEU A 208 9.71 2.42 -14.33
CA LEU A 208 10.53 3.59 -14.60
C LEU A 208 11.38 3.34 -15.85
N THR A 209 11.74 4.41 -16.53
CA THR A 209 12.61 4.31 -17.71
C THR A 209 13.87 5.16 -17.57
N ALA A 210 14.94 4.69 -18.19
CA ALA A 210 16.16 5.44 -18.38
C ALA A 210 16.52 5.44 -19.85
N SER A 211 16.90 6.59 -20.40
CA SER A 211 17.35 6.73 -21.79
C SER A 211 18.57 7.64 -21.88
N GLY A 212 19.48 7.30 -22.79
CA GLY A 212 20.74 7.98 -23.02
C GLY A 212 21.81 7.01 -23.50
N ASP A 213 22.96 7.54 -23.86
CA ASP A 213 24.12 6.75 -24.25
C ASP A 213 24.89 6.29 -23.01
N PHE A 214 24.43 5.22 -22.38
CA PHE A 214 25.03 4.69 -21.17
C PHE A 214 26.27 3.88 -21.45
N ALA A 215 27.37 4.23 -20.78
CA ALA A 215 28.63 3.48 -20.82
C ALA A 215 28.75 2.52 -19.61
N GLU A 216 29.77 1.65 -19.67
CA GLU A 216 30.17 0.86 -18.51
C GLU A 216 30.59 1.80 -17.36
N GLY A 217 30.20 1.47 -16.11
CA GLY A 217 30.50 2.29 -14.94
C GLY A 217 29.42 3.34 -14.61
N GLU A 218 28.32 3.38 -15.37
CA GLU A 218 27.14 4.20 -15.05
C GLU A 218 26.06 3.37 -14.35
N TYR A 219 25.55 3.87 -13.25
CA TYR A 219 24.60 3.13 -12.40
C TYR A 219 23.39 3.96 -12.00
N TRP A 220 22.26 3.28 -11.97
CA TRP A 220 21.06 3.73 -11.26
C TRP A 220 21.09 3.14 -9.85
N VAL A 221 21.11 3.96 -8.82
CA VAL A 221 21.05 3.49 -7.43
C VAL A 221 19.60 3.55 -6.98
N VAL A 222 19.05 2.39 -6.66
CA VAL A 222 17.65 2.21 -6.27
C VAL A 222 17.61 1.49 -4.93
N ASP A 223 17.09 2.13 -3.91
CA ASP A 223 17.01 1.59 -2.56
C ASP A 223 18.31 0.85 -2.14
N GLY A 224 19.43 1.53 -2.34
CA GLY A 224 20.77 1.08 -1.95
C GLY A 224 21.42 -0.01 -2.82
N VAL A 225 20.78 -0.39 -3.93
CA VAL A 225 21.35 -1.32 -4.92
C VAL A 225 21.77 -0.54 -6.17
N ARG A 226 22.96 -0.85 -6.70
CA ARG A 226 23.49 -0.31 -7.95
C ARG A 226 23.06 -1.19 -9.12
N ILE A 227 22.31 -0.62 -10.03
CA ILE A 227 21.82 -1.25 -11.26
C ILE A 227 22.62 -0.68 -12.43
N PRO A 228 23.41 -1.48 -13.17
CA PRO A 228 24.13 -1.00 -14.34
C PRO A 228 23.16 -0.48 -15.40
N LEU A 229 23.41 0.72 -15.94
CA LEU A 229 22.49 1.33 -16.92
C LEU A 229 22.65 0.79 -18.33
N ASN A 230 23.80 0.19 -18.65
CA ASN A 230 24.14 -0.34 -19.98
C ASN A 230 23.81 -1.83 -20.19
N SER A 231 23.29 -2.52 -19.18
CA SER A 231 23.00 -3.95 -19.26
C SER A 231 21.79 -4.34 -18.44
N SER A 232 21.07 -5.35 -18.88
CA SER A 232 19.92 -5.90 -18.15
C SER A 232 20.35 -6.62 -16.88
N SER A 233 19.57 -6.50 -15.82
CA SER A 233 19.79 -7.15 -14.53
C SER A 233 18.48 -7.33 -13.77
N ASP A 234 18.47 -8.26 -12.83
CA ASP A 234 17.37 -8.49 -11.90
C ASP A 234 17.91 -8.80 -10.51
N GLY A 235 17.06 -8.69 -9.53
CA GLY A 235 17.47 -8.96 -8.14
C GLY A 235 16.49 -8.41 -7.11
N THR A 236 17.04 -8.15 -5.94
CA THR A 236 16.29 -7.63 -4.80
C THR A 236 16.98 -6.39 -4.25
N THR A 237 16.22 -5.35 -3.95
CA THR A 237 16.71 -4.12 -3.34
C THR A 237 17.07 -4.35 -1.86
N LYS A 238 17.69 -3.36 -1.22
CA LYS A 238 18.09 -3.45 0.20
C LYS A 238 16.90 -3.64 1.13
N SER A 239 15.74 -3.07 0.80
CA SER A 239 14.49 -3.23 1.56
C SER A 239 13.73 -4.51 1.21
N GLY A 240 14.24 -5.36 0.32
CA GLY A 240 13.64 -6.63 -0.06
C GLY A 240 12.68 -6.57 -1.24
N TYR A 241 12.61 -5.46 -1.97
CA TYR A 241 11.74 -5.34 -3.15
C TYR A 241 12.38 -6.02 -4.36
N ALA A 242 11.62 -6.81 -5.09
CA ALA A 242 12.09 -7.40 -6.35
C ALA A 242 12.21 -6.33 -7.43
N TYR A 243 13.27 -6.39 -8.24
CA TYR A 243 13.41 -5.52 -9.40
C TYR A 243 13.84 -6.32 -10.64
N GLN A 244 13.43 -5.81 -11.79
CA GLN A 244 13.90 -6.26 -13.10
C GLN A 244 14.24 -5.02 -13.94
N TYR A 245 15.44 -4.98 -14.47
CA TYR A 245 15.89 -3.94 -15.40
C TYR A 245 16.23 -4.57 -16.75
N VAL A 246 15.56 -4.11 -17.78
CA VAL A 246 15.73 -4.61 -19.15
C VAL A 246 16.20 -3.48 -20.04
N VAL A 247 17.31 -3.70 -20.73
CA VAL A 247 17.87 -2.76 -21.72
C VAL A 247 17.60 -3.26 -23.13
N ALA A 248 16.96 -2.43 -23.93
CA ALA A 248 16.69 -2.68 -25.34
C ALA A 248 16.72 -1.35 -26.11
N ASP A 249 17.37 -1.34 -27.28
CA ASP A 249 17.39 -0.20 -28.22
C ASP A 249 17.82 1.15 -27.56
N GLY A 250 18.80 1.11 -26.64
CA GLY A 250 19.30 2.29 -25.94
C GLY A 250 18.38 2.83 -24.85
N LYS A 251 17.32 2.10 -24.51
CA LYS A 251 16.38 2.43 -23.44
C LYS A 251 16.38 1.32 -22.40
N GLY A 252 16.47 1.70 -21.12
CA GLY A 252 16.30 0.80 -19.99
C GLY A 252 14.90 0.94 -19.40
N VAL A 253 14.28 -0.16 -19.02
CA VAL A 253 13.01 -0.23 -18.30
C VAL A 253 13.25 -0.94 -16.99
N LEU A 254 13.00 -0.26 -15.87
CA LEU A 254 13.08 -0.78 -14.52
C LEU A 254 11.68 -1.02 -13.99
N THR A 255 11.37 -2.26 -13.67
CA THR A 255 10.16 -2.63 -12.93
C THR A 255 10.54 -2.97 -11.49
N ILE A 256 9.87 -2.35 -10.53
CA ILE A 256 10.00 -2.67 -9.10
C ILE A 256 8.66 -3.23 -8.64
N SER A 257 8.69 -4.43 -8.05
CA SER A 257 7.50 -5.12 -7.55
C SER A 257 7.53 -5.21 -6.02
N PHE A 258 6.39 -4.93 -5.41
CA PHE A 258 6.21 -4.92 -3.97
C PHE A 258 5.27 -6.04 -3.55
N ASP A 259 5.82 -7.13 -3.02
CA ASP A 259 5.01 -8.25 -2.54
C ASP A 259 4.08 -7.80 -1.40
N GLY A 260 2.77 -8.08 -1.54
CA GLY A 260 1.72 -7.57 -0.64
C GLY A 260 1.51 -6.05 -0.67
N GLY A 261 2.17 -5.35 -1.59
CA GLY A 261 2.08 -3.89 -1.76
C GLY A 261 2.71 -3.08 -0.62
N ILE A 262 3.08 -1.84 -0.91
CA ILE A 262 3.63 -0.88 0.06
C ILE A 262 2.77 0.39 0.13
N LYS A 263 2.81 1.08 1.27
CA LYS A 263 2.12 2.37 1.42
C LYS A 263 2.69 3.41 0.45
N THR A 264 1.86 4.32 -0.01
CA THR A 264 2.24 5.42 -0.94
C THR A 264 3.48 6.18 -0.48
N GLY A 265 3.57 6.54 0.79
CA GLY A 265 4.75 7.22 1.33
C GLY A 265 6.05 6.41 1.25
N ALA A 266 5.98 5.09 1.35
CA ALA A 266 7.15 4.22 1.14
C ALA A 266 7.55 4.17 -0.35
N ALA A 267 6.57 4.07 -1.27
CA ALA A 267 6.82 4.12 -2.71
C ALA A 267 7.43 5.47 -3.14
N GLN A 268 6.92 6.59 -2.62
CA GLN A 268 7.49 7.92 -2.81
C GLN A 268 8.94 8.00 -2.33
N ASN A 269 9.24 7.43 -1.16
CA ASN A 269 10.61 7.41 -0.64
C ASN A 269 11.57 6.61 -1.55
N VAL A 270 11.11 5.48 -2.09
CA VAL A 270 11.90 4.71 -3.06
C VAL A 270 12.26 5.57 -4.27
N VAL A 271 11.28 6.24 -4.88
CA VAL A 271 11.50 7.10 -6.06
C VAL A 271 12.38 8.30 -5.73
N ASN A 272 12.06 9.04 -4.66
CA ASN A 272 12.77 10.27 -4.30
C ASN A 272 14.21 10.03 -3.77
N SER A 273 14.53 8.79 -3.38
CA SER A 273 15.90 8.41 -2.97
C SER A 273 16.78 7.89 -4.11
N MET A 274 16.23 7.77 -5.32
CA MET A 274 16.99 7.30 -6.48
C MET A 274 18.10 8.27 -6.87
N THR A 275 19.28 7.74 -7.16
CA THR A 275 20.41 8.55 -7.60
C THR A 275 21.09 7.94 -8.82
N TYR A 276 21.70 8.79 -9.61
CA TYR A 276 22.61 8.44 -10.68
C TYR A 276 24.05 8.50 -10.17
N VAL A 277 24.85 7.49 -10.54
CA VAL A 277 26.28 7.43 -10.21
C VAL A 277 27.06 7.08 -11.48
N ASN A 278 28.15 7.79 -11.71
CA ASN A 278 29.05 7.53 -12.81
C ASN A 278 30.47 7.31 -12.24
N GLU A 279 31.02 6.13 -12.50
CA GLU A 279 32.40 5.77 -12.15
C GLU A 279 33.33 5.76 -13.40
N ASN A 280 32.79 6.08 -14.57
CA ASN A 280 33.54 6.16 -15.81
C ASN A 280 34.09 7.58 -16.02
N ALA A 281 35.40 7.72 -15.87
CA ALA A 281 36.09 9.00 -16.09
C ALA A 281 36.01 9.52 -17.54
N GLU A 282 35.68 8.65 -18.50
CA GLU A 282 35.61 8.96 -19.93
C GLU A 282 34.16 9.02 -20.44
N ALA A 283 33.16 9.12 -19.52
CA ALA A 283 31.75 9.20 -19.91
C ALA A 283 31.52 10.38 -20.88
N GLN A 284 30.75 10.08 -21.92
CA GLN A 284 30.42 11.10 -22.94
C GLN A 284 29.57 12.21 -22.32
N VAL A 285 29.87 13.45 -22.72
CA VAL A 285 29.02 14.60 -22.41
C VAL A 285 27.70 14.44 -23.14
N SER A 286 26.64 14.12 -22.41
CA SER A 286 25.30 13.93 -22.96
C SER A 286 24.24 13.93 -21.84
N GLU A 287 23.00 13.87 -22.22
CA GLU A 287 21.88 13.83 -21.31
C GLU A 287 21.51 12.37 -20.95
N ARG A 288 21.10 12.19 -19.70
CA ARG A 288 20.48 10.97 -19.16
C ARG A 288 19.09 11.34 -18.70
N VAL A 289 18.07 10.77 -19.34
CA VAL A 289 16.67 11.05 -19.01
C VAL A 289 16.07 9.88 -18.28
N PHE A 290 15.50 10.15 -17.11
CA PHE A 290 14.79 9.19 -16.27
C PHE A 290 13.33 9.60 -16.17
N ALA A 291 12.41 8.63 -16.16
CA ALA A 291 11.00 8.91 -16.00
C ALA A 291 10.32 7.81 -15.15
N LEU A 292 9.39 8.20 -14.29
CA LEU A 292 8.41 7.27 -13.74
C LEU A 292 7.28 7.17 -14.76
N THR A 293 7.08 6.00 -15.34
CA THR A 293 6.18 5.82 -16.49
C THR A 293 4.89 5.08 -16.16
N LYS A 294 4.87 4.33 -15.06
CA LYS A 294 3.67 3.61 -14.62
C LYS A 294 3.68 3.40 -13.12
N VAL A 295 2.50 3.50 -12.52
CA VAL A 295 2.22 3.08 -11.15
C VAL A 295 1.06 2.10 -11.18
N THR A 296 1.16 1.04 -10.39
CA THR A 296 0.10 0.04 -10.22
C THR A 296 -0.21 -0.10 -8.73
N ASP A 297 -1.49 -0.12 -8.39
CA ASP A 297 -1.96 -0.38 -7.04
C ASP A 297 -2.50 -1.82 -6.88
N ASN A 298 -3.10 -2.13 -5.75
CA ASN A 298 -3.66 -3.44 -5.45
C ASN A 298 -5.21 -3.46 -5.45
N GLY A 299 -5.85 -2.42 -6.00
CA GLY A 299 -7.32 -2.32 -6.02
C GLY A 299 -7.99 -3.14 -7.13
N GLY A 300 -7.24 -3.60 -8.14
CA GLY A 300 -7.77 -4.39 -9.25
C GLY A 300 -8.46 -3.57 -10.33
N ALA A 301 -8.88 -4.24 -11.40
CA ALA A 301 -9.51 -3.62 -12.56
C ALA A 301 -10.98 -4.03 -12.76
N ASP A 302 -11.59 -4.66 -11.77
CA ASP A 302 -12.97 -5.16 -11.86
C ASP A 302 -13.98 -4.01 -11.89
N ASN A 303 -15.17 -4.27 -12.45
CA ASN A 303 -16.28 -3.31 -12.59
C ASN A 303 -15.91 -1.99 -13.28
N GLY A 304 -14.96 -2.03 -14.21
CA GLY A 304 -14.50 -0.83 -14.91
C GLY A 304 -13.50 -0.01 -14.13
N GLY A 305 -12.97 -0.53 -13.03
CA GLY A 305 -11.85 0.04 -12.29
C GLY A 305 -10.54 -0.02 -13.07
N SER A 306 -9.54 0.67 -12.57
CA SER A 306 -8.18 0.66 -13.11
C SER A 306 -7.17 0.59 -11.99
N ASP A 307 -6.36 -0.46 -11.99
CA ASP A 307 -5.28 -0.67 -11.03
C ASP A 307 -3.97 0.01 -11.43
N SER A 308 -3.92 0.61 -12.59
CA SER A 308 -2.69 1.22 -13.09
C SER A 308 -2.94 2.46 -13.93
N SER A 309 -1.97 3.36 -13.94
CA SER A 309 -1.94 4.50 -14.83
C SER A 309 -0.57 4.70 -15.48
N ILE A 310 -0.60 5.24 -16.69
CA ILE A 310 0.58 5.79 -17.38
C ILE A 310 0.85 7.17 -16.77
N ILE A 311 2.11 7.44 -16.48
CA ILE A 311 2.60 8.69 -15.92
C ILE A 311 3.48 9.36 -16.97
N ASP A 312 3.09 10.54 -17.41
CA ASP A 312 3.81 11.27 -18.47
C ASP A 312 4.61 12.47 -17.93
N ASP A 313 4.28 12.96 -16.74
CA ASP A 313 4.78 14.24 -16.23
C ASP A 313 5.94 14.12 -15.20
N VAL A 314 6.33 12.91 -14.81
CA VAL A 314 7.40 12.69 -13.82
C VAL A 314 8.68 12.30 -14.53
N THR A 315 9.46 13.31 -14.95
CA THR A 315 10.71 13.13 -15.66
C THR A 315 11.86 13.89 -14.99
N ALA A 316 13.08 13.41 -15.18
CA ALA A 316 14.29 14.06 -14.71
C ALA A 316 15.40 13.93 -15.74
N THR A 317 16.16 14.99 -15.96
CA THR A 317 17.31 15.02 -16.86
C THR A 317 18.59 15.28 -16.08
N ILE A 318 19.58 14.43 -16.29
CA ILE A 318 20.93 14.63 -15.78
C ILE A 318 21.84 14.93 -16.96
N ARG A 319 22.46 16.12 -16.95
CA ARG A 319 23.49 16.51 -17.91
C ARG A 319 24.85 16.13 -17.37
N VAL A 320 25.54 15.26 -18.08
CA VAL A 320 26.89 14.84 -17.74
C VAL A 320 27.88 15.81 -18.36
N HIS A 321 28.74 16.41 -17.55
CA HIS A 321 29.80 17.30 -17.96
C HIS A 321 31.16 16.70 -17.64
N LEU A 322 32.14 16.95 -18.50
CA LEU A 322 33.54 16.62 -18.15
C LEU A 322 34.02 17.53 -17.01
N SER A 323 34.70 16.93 -16.05
CA SER A 323 35.46 17.72 -15.07
C SER A 323 36.64 18.37 -15.78
N VAL A 324 36.58 19.68 -16.00
CA VAL A 324 37.73 20.45 -16.47
C VAL A 324 38.56 20.76 -15.25
N ASP A 325 39.82 20.29 -15.22
CA ASP A 325 40.80 20.78 -14.27
C ASP A 325 40.80 22.32 -14.33
N PRO A 326 40.64 23.02 -13.23
CA PRO A 326 40.76 24.47 -13.27
C PRO A 326 42.15 24.79 -13.79
N ASP A 327 42.21 25.33 -15.00
CA ASP A 327 43.47 25.81 -15.57
C ASP A 327 43.92 27.02 -14.74
N VAL A 328 44.81 26.75 -13.76
CA VAL A 328 45.45 27.79 -12.97
C VAL A 328 46.50 28.42 -13.86
N SER A 329 46.11 29.29 -14.76
CA SER A 329 47.08 30.19 -15.38
C SER A 329 47.59 31.15 -14.34
N VAL A 330 48.70 30.80 -13.71
CA VAL A 330 49.45 31.71 -12.88
C VAL A 330 50.04 32.80 -13.80
N CYS A 331 49.33 33.91 -13.87
CA CYS A 331 49.87 35.13 -14.49
C CYS A 331 51.01 35.59 -13.58
N LEU A 332 52.25 35.18 -13.86
CA LEU A 332 53.47 35.75 -13.27
C LEU A 332 53.55 37.19 -13.77
N LEU A 333 52.97 38.10 -13.00
CA LEU A 333 53.26 39.52 -13.11
C LEU A 333 54.76 39.71 -12.80
N TYR A 334 55.55 39.68 -13.86
CA TYR A 334 56.93 40.17 -13.78
C TYR A 334 56.86 41.66 -13.46
N THR A 335 57.01 42.03 -12.21
CA THR A 335 57.30 43.42 -11.86
C THR A 335 58.73 43.67 -12.29
N SER A 336 58.89 44.30 -13.48
CA SER A 336 60.20 44.86 -13.83
C SER A 336 60.59 45.87 -12.74
N PRO A 337 61.79 45.81 -12.22
CA PRO A 337 62.23 46.82 -11.25
C PRO A 337 62.18 48.20 -11.87
N SER A 338 61.54 49.12 -11.16
CA SER A 338 61.47 50.54 -11.54
C SER A 338 62.86 51.12 -11.75
N PRO A 339 63.11 51.89 -12.84
CA PRO A 339 64.40 52.51 -13.10
C PRO A 339 64.61 53.79 -12.28
N GLN A 340 64.34 53.80 -11.00
CA GLN A 340 64.45 55.00 -10.14
C GLN A 340 65.43 54.85 -8.97
N ASP A 341 66.54 54.13 -9.10
CA ASP A 341 67.58 54.17 -8.07
C ASP A 341 69.00 54.27 -8.65
N THR A 342 69.17 55.11 -9.67
CA THR A 342 70.52 55.56 -10.09
C THR A 342 70.54 57.04 -10.23
N GLU A 343 70.50 57.78 -9.10
CA GLU A 343 71.07 59.17 -9.00
C GLU A 343 71.08 59.56 -7.54
N ARG A 344 72.19 59.27 -6.85
CA ARG A 344 72.81 60.17 -5.86
C ARG A 344 74.14 59.60 -5.43
N SER A 345 75.18 59.98 -6.20
CA SER A 345 76.57 60.10 -5.73
C SER A 345 77.15 61.35 -6.36
N ARG A 346 77.03 62.44 -5.60
CA ARG A 346 78.01 63.47 -5.51
C ARG A 346 77.66 64.40 -4.35
#